data_d971cf526b56f4bc4ccdf3968b81b798
#
_entry.id   d971cf526b56f4bc4ccdf3968b81b798
#
_cell.length_a   1.000
_cell.length_b   1.000
_cell.length_c   1.000
_cell.angle_alpha   90.00
_cell.angle_beta   90.00
_cell.angle_gamma   90.00
#
_symmetry.space_group_name_H-M   'P 1'
#
loop_
_entity.id
_entity.type
_entity.pdbx_description
1 polymer ?
#
loop_
_entity_poly.entity_id
_entity_poly.type
_entity_poly.pdbx_seq_one_letter_code
_entity_poly.pdbx_strand_id
1 'polypeptide(L)'
;MKTFSAKPAEVQKKWVVIDAKGLVVGRLASLVAMRLRGKHLPTYTPHVDCGDNVIIVNAAHAVLTGRKRENKVYHKHTGYVGHVKTHTARQILEGRFPERVLEKAVERMIPRGPLGRVQMGNLRVYGGAEHPHEAQNPEKIDIAKLNRKNTRAA
;
A
#
# COMPACT_ATOMS: atom_id res chain seq x y z
N MET A 1 -27.31 -24.55 -5.27
CA MET A 1 -26.78 -23.72 -4.19
C MET A 1 -26.49 -22.32 -4.75
N LYS A 2 -26.96 -21.25 -4.08
CA LYS A 2 -26.60 -19.87 -4.47
C LYS A 2 -25.42 -19.43 -3.59
N THR A 3 -24.30 -19.02 -4.21
CA THR A 3 -23.17 -18.43 -3.50
C THR A 3 -23.44 -16.96 -3.18
N PHE A 4 -22.92 -16.46 -2.06
CA PHE A 4 -23.03 -15.06 -1.70
C PHE A 4 -22.30 -14.16 -2.72
N SER A 5 -22.93 -13.06 -3.09
CA SER A 5 -22.32 -12.00 -3.89
C SER A 5 -22.66 -10.66 -3.25
N ALA A 6 -21.63 -9.89 -2.88
CA ALA A 6 -21.82 -8.58 -2.27
C ALA A 6 -22.45 -7.60 -3.27
N LYS A 7 -23.35 -6.76 -2.80
CA LYS A 7 -23.86 -5.63 -3.58
C LYS A 7 -23.06 -4.37 -3.24
N PRO A 8 -22.67 -3.54 -4.23
CA PRO A 8 -21.85 -2.35 -3.97
C PRO A 8 -22.45 -1.38 -2.94
N ALA A 9 -23.79 -1.28 -2.90
CA ALA A 9 -24.50 -0.41 -1.96
C ALA A 9 -24.49 -0.90 -0.48
N GLU A 10 -24.23 -2.19 -0.26
CA GLU A 10 -24.23 -2.81 1.07
C GLU A 10 -22.82 -2.86 1.67
N VAL A 11 -21.79 -2.53 0.89
CA VAL A 11 -20.39 -2.60 1.36
C VAL A 11 -20.08 -1.43 2.30
N GLN A 12 -19.77 -1.76 3.55
CA GLN A 12 -19.29 -0.80 4.54
C GLN A 12 -17.76 -0.83 4.63
N LYS A 13 -17.10 0.22 4.18
CA LYS A 13 -15.64 0.34 4.22
C LYS A 13 -15.18 0.91 5.55
N LYS A 14 -14.24 0.24 6.19
CA LYS A 14 -13.58 0.74 7.40
C LYS A 14 -12.35 1.59 7.03
N TRP A 15 -11.97 2.47 7.94
CA TRP A 15 -10.73 3.21 7.85
C TRP A 15 -9.69 2.59 8.78
N VAL A 16 -8.50 2.38 8.25
CA VAL A 16 -7.40 1.72 8.95
C VAL A 16 -6.14 2.54 8.81
N VAL A 17 -5.43 2.77 9.92
CA VAL A 17 -4.12 3.43 9.92
C VAL A 17 -3.02 2.43 10.32
N ILE A 18 -1.91 2.49 9.58
CA ILE A 18 -0.74 1.62 9.75
C ILE A 18 0.51 2.49 9.84
N ASP A 19 1.33 2.29 10.85
CA ASP A 19 2.65 2.89 10.95
C ASP A 19 3.68 2.04 10.20
N ALA A 20 4.35 2.64 9.21
CA ALA A 20 5.36 1.96 8.39
C ALA A 20 6.76 1.98 8.99
N LYS A 21 6.98 2.67 10.11
CA LYS A 21 8.30 2.80 10.73
C LYS A 21 8.89 1.43 11.08
N GLY A 22 10.07 1.12 10.51
CA GLY A 22 10.77 -0.15 10.75
C GLY A 22 10.12 -1.38 10.10
N LEU A 23 9.02 -1.22 9.36
CA LEU A 23 8.37 -2.33 8.66
C LEU A 23 9.02 -2.60 7.30
N VAL A 24 9.10 -3.89 6.96
CA VAL A 24 9.60 -4.33 5.65
C VAL A 24 8.58 -4.00 4.55
N VAL A 25 8.97 -3.16 3.58
CA VAL A 25 8.11 -2.66 2.48
C VAL A 25 7.29 -3.77 1.80
N GLY A 26 7.91 -4.90 1.41
CA GLY A 26 7.20 -5.96 0.69
C GLY A 26 6.13 -6.65 1.53
N ARG A 27 6.39 -6.87 2.83
CA ARG A 27 5.43 -7.48 3.75
C ARG A 27 4.27 -6.55 4.09
N LEU A 28 4.59 -5.28 4.33
CA LEU A 28 3.59 -4.23 4.50
C LEU A 28 2.69 -4.15 3.25
N ALA A 29 3.28 -4.08 2.06
CA ALA A 29 2.53 -3.96 0.82
C ALA A 29 1.60 -5.16 0.56
N SER A 30 1.99 -6.39 0.90
CA SER A 30 1.14 -7.57 0.73
C SER A 30 -0.08 -7.56 1.65
N LEU A 31 0.07 -7.12 2.90
CA LEU A 31 -1.04 -6.97 3.85
C LEU A 31 -1.99 -5.83 3.42
N VAL A 32 -1.42 -4.72 3.00
CA VAL A 32 -2.20 -3.58 2.49
C VAL A 32 -3.00 -3.97 1.24
N ALA A 33 -2.38 -4.64 0.28
CA ALA A 33 -3.06 -5.13 -0.93
C ALA A 33 -4.20 -6.11 -0.60
N MET A 34 -4.00 -6.99 0.38
CA MET A 34 -5.04 -7.91 0.87
C MET A 34 -6.23 -7.14 1.47
N ARG A 35 -5.96 -6.08 2.26
CA ARG A 35 -6.98 -5.22 2.87
C ARG A 35 -7.72 -4.39 1.82
N LEU A 36 -7.02 -3.74 0.90
CA LEU A 36 -7.61 -2.95 -0.18
C LEU A 36 -8.53 -3.77 -1.10
N ARG A 37 -8.22 -5.06 -1.30
CA ARG A 37 -9.09 -5.98 -2.04
C ARG A 37 -10.24 -6.54 -1.23
N GLY A 38 -10.21 -6.44 0.11
CA GLY A 38 -11.21 -7.00 1.00
C GLY A 38 -11.07 -8.51 1.24
N LYS A 39 -9.91 -9.12 0.90
CA LYS A 39 -9.71 -10.57 1.06
C LYS A 39 -9.68 -11.06 2.52
N HIS A 40 -9.63 -10.17 3.48
CA HIS A 40 -9.73 -10.47 4.91
C HIS A 40 -11.18 -10.64 5.38
N LEU A 41 -12.15 -10.22 4.57
CA LEU A 41 -13.57 -10.30 4.88
C LEU A 41 -14.18 -11.60 4.35
N PRO A 42 -15.09 -12.24 5.11
CA PRO A 42 -15.82 -13.44 4.64
C PRO A 42 -16.76 -13.13 3.47
N THR A 43 -17.19 -11.87 3.33
CA THR A 43 -18.07 -11.36 2.27
C THR A 43 -17.34 -10.96 0.99
N TYR A 44 -16.06 -11.31 0.88
CA TYR A 44 -15.25 -10.96 -0.30
C TYR A 44 -15.88 -11.43 -1.60
N THR A 45 -16.04 -10.48 -2.53
CA THR A 45 -16.52 -10.76 -3.89
C THR A 45 -15.54 -10.19 -4.90
N PRO A 46 -15.01 -10.99 -5.86
CA PRO A 46 -13.88 -10.59 -6.72
C PRO A 46 -14.16 -9.38 -7.63
N HIS A 47 -15.40 -9.16 -8.05
CA HIS A 47 -15.80 -8.10 -8.97
C HIS A 47 -16.32 -6.83 -8.28
N VAL A 48 -16.43 -6.84 -6.94
CA VAL A 48 -16.89 -5.70 -6.13
C VAL A 48 -15.73 -5.17 -5.29
N ASP A 49 -15.68 -3.85 -5.09
CA ASP A 49 -14.71 -3.21 -4.21
C ASP A 49 -15.17 -3.31 -2.75
N CYS A 50 -14.83 -4.45 -2.12
CA CYS A 50 -15.18 -4.78 -0.73
C CYS A 50 -14.09 -4.36 0.29
N GLY A 51 -13.02 -3.73 -0.17
CA GLY A 51 -11.85 -3.43 0.66
C GLY A 51 -12.03 -2.22 1.58
N ASP A 52 -11.11 -2.10 2.54
CA ASP A 52 -11.02 -0.99 3.49
C ASP A 52 -10.29 0.22 2.88
N ASN A 53 -10.48 1.39 3.47
CA ASN A 53 -9.63 2.55 3.24
C ASN A 53 -8.38 2.43 4.12
N VAL A 54 -7.20 2.48 3.53
CA VAL A 54 -5.93 2.28 4.24
C VAL A 54 -5.10 3.55 4.21
N ILE A 55 -4.69 3.98 5.40
CA ILE A 55 -3.78 5.09 5.62
C ILE A 55 -2.44 4.51 6.07
N ILE A 56 -1.36 4.90 5.43
CA ILE A 56 0.01 4.54 5.85
C ILE A 56 0.74 5.82 6.25
N VAL A 57 1.29 5.84 7.45
CA VAL A 57 2.12 6.94 7.96
C VAL A 57 3.58 6.50 8.07
N ASN A 58 4.50 7.46 8.20
CA ASN A 58 5.93 7.21 8.30
C ASN A 58 6.53 6.42 7.12
N ALA A 59 6.04 6.61 5.91
CA ALA A 59 6.50 5.89 4.73
C ALA A 59 8.00 6.07 4.43
N ALA A 60 8.57 7.21 4.80
CA ALA A 60 10.01 7.48 4.66
C ALA A 60 10.89 6.53 5.49
N HIS A 61 10.37 6.01 6.60
CA HIS A 61 11.08 5.13 7.53
C HIS A 61 10.81 3.64 7.29
N ALA A 62 10.18 3.28 6.16
CA ALA A 62 9.98 1.90 5.76
C ALA A 62 11.30 1.25 5.31
N VAL A 63 11.49 -0.02 5.66
CA VAL A 63 12.77 -0.74 5.48
C VAL A 63 12.77 -1.58 4.21
N LEU A 64 13.82 -1.45 3.40
CA LEU A 64 14.13 -2.33 2.29
C LEU A 64 15.24 -3.31 2.72
N THR A 65 14.99 -4.62 2.62
CA THR A 65 15.93 -5.65 3.04
C THR A 65 17.06 -5.87 2.04
N GLY A 66 18.26 -6.22 2.54
CA GLY A 66 19.45 -6.45 1.73
C GLY A 66 19.90 -5.19 1.00
N ARG A 67 20.52 -5.33 -0.16
CA ARG A 67 21.02 -4.20 -0.97
C ARG A 67 19.95 -3.53 -1.85
N LYS A 68 18.65 -3.74 -1.55
CA LYS A 68 17.57 -3.19 -2.38
C LYS A 68 17.48 -1.66 -2.33
N ARG A 69 17.94 -1.05 -1.25
CA ARG A 69 17.97 0.41 -1.15
C ARG A 69 18.79 1.05 -2.27
N GLU A 70 19.90 0.41 -2.64
CA GLU A 70 20.81 0.88 -3.68
C GLU A 70 20.50 0.27 -5.05
N ASN A 71 20.25 -1.05 -5.11
CA ASN A 71 20.15 -1.78 -6.36
C ASN A 71 18.75 -1.76 -7.00
N LYS A 72 17.68 -1.44 -6.23
CA LYS A 72 16.34 -1.40 -6.79
C LYS A 72 16.13 -0.12 -7.59
N VAL A 73 15.88 -0.28 -8.90
CA VAL A 73 15.68 0.82 -9.83
C VAL A 73 14.21 0.93 -10.24
N TYR A 74 13.72 2.16 -10.32
CA TYR A 74 12.42 2.53 -10.84
C TYR A 74 12.59 3.24 -12.18
N HIS A 75 11.95 2.75 -13.22
CA HIS A 75 12.01 3.30 -14.56
C HIS A 75 10.74 4.09 -14.88
N LYS A 76 10.91 5.27 -15.50
CA LYS A 76 9.80 6.08 -16.03
C LYS A 76 10.15 6.47 -17.47
N HIS A 77 9.33 5.98 -18.42
CA HIS A 77 9.41 6.41 -19.80
C HIS A 77 8.79 7.80 -19.95
N THR A 78 9.43 8.71 -20.70
CA THR A 78 8.98 10.10 -20.87
C THR A 78 8.05 10.31 -22.05
N GLY A 79 7.86 9.30 -22.91
CA GLY A 79 7.07 9.36 -24.14
C GLY A 79 7.92 9.49 -25.41
N TYR A 80 9.18 9.90 -25.30
CA TYR A 80 10.11 10.03 -26.45
C TYR A 80 10.95 8.77 -26.61
N VAL A 81 11.30 8.40 -27.84
CA VAL A 81 12.11 7.23 -28.17
C VAL A 81 13.44 7.25 -27.41
N GLY A 82 13.75 6.16 -26.71
CA GLY A 82 14.97 5.98 -25.91
C GLY A 82 15.04 6.76 -24.59
N HIS A 83 14.06 7.59 -24.29
CA HIS A 83 14.08 8.44 -23.10
C HIS A 83 13.46 7.74 -21.88
N VAL A 84 14.27 6.96 -21.16
CA VAL A 84 13.91 6.32 -19.89
C VAL A 84 14.66 6.98 -18.74
N LYS A 85 13.92 7.60 -17.81
CA LYS A 85 14.48 8.11 -16.55
C LYS A 85 14.51 7.00 -15.51
N THR A 86 15.62 6.90 -14.78
CA THR A 86 15.84 5.89 -13.76
C THR A 86 16.13 6.53 -12.41
N HIS A 87 15.53 6.01 -11.35
CA HIS A 87 15.81 6.43 -9.97
C HIS A 87 16.00 5.20 -9.09
N THR A 88 17.01 5.22 -8.22
CA THR A 88 17.19 4.17 -7.22
C THR A 88 16.18 4.34 -6.07
N ALA A 89 15.90 3.25 -5.34
CA ALA A 89 15.01 3.32 -4.20
C ALA A 89 15.52 4.31 -3.13
N ARG A 90 16.85 4.39 -2.95
CA ARG A 90 17.50 5.37 -2.07
C ARG A 90 17.15 6.80 -2.46
N GLN A 91 17.32 7.16 -3.74
CA GLN A 91 17.02 8.50 -4.23
C GLN A 91 15.56 8.90 -4.04
N ILE A 92 14.62 7.94 -4.11
CA ILE A 92 13.20 8.22 -3.89
C ILE A 92 12.91 8.39 -2.39
N LEU A 93 13.45 7.52 -1.53
CA LEU A 93 13.23 7.57 -0.08
C LEU A 93 13.84 8.83 0.57
N GLU A 94 14.99 9.29 0.07
CA GLU A 94 15.66 10.51 0.52
C GLU A 94 15.16 11.77 -0.20
N GLY A 95 14.31 11.61 -1.21
CA GLY A 95 13.77 12.68 -2.04
C GLY A 95 12.48 13.29 -1.48
N ARG A 96 11.87 14.16 -2.30
CA ARG A 96 10.64 14.91 -1.96
C ARG A 96 9.41 14.01 -1.71
N PHE A 97 9.34 12.82 -2.32
CA PHE A 97 8.16 11.94 -2.33
C PHE A 97 8.52 10.51 -1.94
N PRO A 98 8.90 10.23 -0.67
CA PRO A 98 9.28 8.90 -0.20
C PRO A 98 8.12 7.88 -0.27
N GLU A 99 6.88 8.34 -0.16
CA GLU A 99 5.66 7.53 -0.23
C GLU A 99 5.55 6.71 -1.52
N ARG A 100 6.13 7.17 -2.61
CA ARG A 100 6.09 6.49 -3.92
C ARG A 100 6.67 5.07 -3.90
N VAL A 101 7.61 4.78 -3.00
CA VAL A 101 8.18 3.43 -2.88
C VAL A 101 7.11 2.44 -2.42
N LEU A 102 6.32 2.82 -1.40
CA LEU A 102 5.20 2.02 -0.89
C LEU A 102 4.04 1.97 -1.87
N GLU A 103 3.64 3.10 -2.44
CA GLU A 103 2.57 3.15 -3.45
C GLU A 103 2.87 2.20 -4.61
N LYS A 104 4.09 2.24 -5.17
CA LYS A 104 4.50 1.35 -6.26
C LYS A 104 4.58 -0.11 -5.85
N ALA A 105 4.92 -0.40 -4.59
CA ALA A 105 4.92 -1.77 -4.09
C ALA A 105 3.50 -2.33 -4.01
N VAL A 106 2.54 -1.56 -3.48
CA VAL A 106 1.13 -1.94 -3.40
C VAL A 106 0.48 -2.02 -4.77
N GLU A 107 0.69 -1.02 -5.63
CA GLU A 107 0.15 -0.99 -7.01
C GLU A 107 0.48 -2.26 -7.80
N ARG A 108 1.70 -2.78 -7.65
CA ARG A 108 2.13 -4.01 -8.33
C ARG A 108 1.56 -5.29 -7.73
N MET A 109 0.96 -5.23 -6.55
CA MET A 109 0.30 -6.36 -5.87
C MET A 109 -1.22 -6.38 -6.06
N ILE A 110 -1.79 -5.30 -6.60
CA ILE A 110 -3.21 -5.20 -6.95
C ILE A 110 -3.41 -5.57 -8.43
N PRO A 111 -4.50 -6.26 -8.80
CA PRO A 111 -4.80 -6.57 -10.19
C PRO A 111 -4.89 -5.32 -11.05
N ARG A 112 -4.35 -5.41 -12.25
CA ARG A 112 -4.46 -4.32 -13.24
C ARG A 112 -5.87 -4.30 -13.82
N GLY A 113 -6.44 -3.11 -13.96
CA GLY A 113 -7.76 -2.94 -14.53
C GLY A 113 -8.57 -1.83 -13.86
N PRO A 114 -9.82 -1.60 -14.28
CA PRO A 114 -10.68 -0.55 -13.71
C PRO A 114 -10.89 -0.71 -12.20
N LEU A 115 -11.24 -1.92 -11.75
CA LEU A 115 -11.45 -2.22 -10.33
C LEU A 115 -10.18 -1.97 -9.49
N GLY A 116 -9.01 -2.39 -9.98
CA GLY A 116 -7.74 -2.15 -9.28
C GLY A 116 -7.41 -0.67 -9.13
N ARG A 117 -7.79 0.18 -10.10
CA ARG A 117 -7.62 1.64 -9.98
C ARG A 117 -8.53 2.23 -8.90
N VAL A 118 -9.76 1.75 -8.78
CA VAL A 118 -10.69 2.15 -7.70
C VAL A 118 -10.13 1.73 -6.35
N GLN A 119 -9.65 0.49 -6.22
CA GLN A 119 -9.02 -0.02 -4.99
C GLN A 119 -7.77 0.76 -4.60
N MET A 120 -6.92 1.15 -5.56
CA MET A 120 -5.78 2.04 -5.30
C MET A 120 -6.20 3.43 -4.84
N GLY A 121 -7.36 3.92 -5.27
CA GLY A 121 -7.94 5.17 -4.78
C GLY A 121 -8.28 5.17 -3.28
N ASN A 122 -8.41 3.99 -2.65
CA ASN A 122 -8.66 3.83 -1.21
C ASN A 122 -7.36 3.82 -0.38
N LEU A 123 -6.19 3.90 -1.02
CA LEU A 123 -4.89 3.98 -0.36
C LEU A 123 -4.46 5.44 -0.19
N ARG A 124 -4.01 5.80 1.02
CA ARG A 124 -3.39 7.08 1.36
C ARG A 124 -2.06 6.82 2.02
N VAL A 125 -0.98 7.38 1.48
CA VAL A 125 0.38 7.19 2.00
C VAL A 125 0.98 8.53 2.34
N TYR A 126 1.54 8.65 3.55
CA TYR A 126 2.17 9.86 4.08
C TYR A 126 3.60 9.58 4.49
N GLY A 127 4.52 10.45 4.07
CA GLY A 127 5.94 10.35 4.43
C GLY A 127 6.21 10.56 5.92
N GLY A 128 5.43 11.45 6.56
CA GLY A 128 5.50 11.80 7.98
C GLY A 128 4.54 11.00 8.87
N ALA A 129 4.45 11.40 10.14
CA ALA A 129 3.59 10.76 11.14
C ALA A 129 2.14 11.28 11.11
N GLU A 130 1.92 12.47 10.57
CA GLU A 130 0.63 13.15 10.57
C GLU A 130 -0.21 12.79 9.34
N HIS A 131 -1.53 12.75 9.52
CA HIS A 131 -2.48 12.54 8.43
C HIS A 131 -3.76 13.37 8.66
N PRO A 132 -4.42 13.90 7.61
CA PRO A 132 -5.61 14.77 7.73
C PRO A 132 -6.94 14.00 7.90
N HIS A 133 -6.89 12.70 8.23
CA HIS A 133 -8.07 11.82 8.26
C HIS A 133 -8.53 11.46 9.69
N GLU A 134 -8.30 12.33 10.66
CA GLU A 134 -8.72 12.08 12.07
C GLU A 134 -10.23 11.96 12.21
N ALA A 135 -10.99 12.78 11.46
CA ALA A 135 -12.45 12.76 11.45
C ALA A 135 -13.06 11.41 11.05
N GLN A 136 -12.31 10.56 10.38
CA GLN A 136 -12.74 9.22 9.96
C GLN A 136 -12.54 8.15 11.06
N ASN A 137 -11.98 8.52 12.22
CA ASN A 137 -11.66 7.62 13.33
C ASN A 137 -11.00 6.29 12.88
N PRO A 138 -9.84 6.34 12.21
CA PRO A 138 -9.23 5.15 11.65
C PRO A 138 -8.74 4.19 12.75
N GLU A 139 -9.03 2.90 12.58
CA GLU A 139 -8.55 1.83 13.46
C GLU A 139 -7.04 1.63 13.26
N LYS A 140 -6.25 1.66 14.34
CA LYS A 140 -4.81 1.40 14.30
C LYS A 140 -4.55 -0.10 14.21
N ILE A 141 -3.83 -0.52 13.17
CA ILE A 141 -3.36 -1.91 13.02
C ILE A 141 -1.85 -1.97 13.18
N ASP A 142 -1.42 -2.75 14.17
CA ASP A 142 -0.01 -3.03 14.44
C ASP A 142 0.44 -4.27 13.68
N ILE A 143 1.05 -4.06 12.52
CA ILE A 143 1.59 -5.13 11.68
C ILE A 143 2.83 -5.80 12.31
N ALA A 144 3.56 -5.09 13.16
CA ALA A 144 4.74 -5.63 13.82
C ALA A 144 4.38 -6.85 14.68
N LYS A 145 3.24 -6.78 15.39
CA LYS A 145 2.75 -7.87 16.25
C LYS A 145 2.26 -9.10 15.48
N LEU A 146 1.82 -8.94 14.23
CA LEU A 146 1.31 -10.05 13.44
C LEU A 146 2.38 -11.08 13.08
N ASN A 147 3.61 -10.64 12.85
CA ASN A 147 4.71 -11.56 12.53
C ASN A 147 6.07 -10.89 12.82
N ARG A 148 6.93 -11.58 13.57
CA ARG A 148 8.30 -11.14 13.91
C ARG A 148 9.13 -10.74 12.66
N LYS A 149 8.86 -11.36 11.50
CA LYS A 149 9.58 -11.07 10.25
C LYS A 149 9.13 -9.76 9.58
N ASN A 150 8.08 -9.10 10.06
CA ASN A 150 7.57 -7.84 9.48
C ASN A 150 8.45 -6.65 9.82
N THR A 151 9.16 -6.70 10.96
CA THR A 151 10.11 -5.67 11.39
C THR A 151 11.54 -6.08 11.13
N ARG A 152 12.38 -5.11 10.77
CA ARG A 152 13.84 -5.21 10.79
C ARG A 152 14.41 -3.88 11.23
N ALA A 153 15.52 -3.93 12.00
CA ALA A 153 16.36 -2.77 12.21
C ALA A 153 16.88 -2.28 10.84
N ALA A 154 16.88 -0.98 10.64
CA ALA A 154 17.39 -0.33 9.44
C ALA A 154 18.90 -0.55 9.30
#